data_03676fd8b8bbf8a3332feed2dd2ac30a
#
_entry.id   03676fd8b8bbf8a3332feed2dd2ac30a
#
_cell.length_a   1.000
_cell.length_b   1.000
_cell.length_c   1.000
_cell.angle_alpha   90.00
_cell.angle_beta   90.00
_cell.angle_gamma   90.00
#
_symmetry.space_group_name_H-M   'P 1'
#
loop_
_entity.id
_entity.type
_entity.pdbx_description
1 polymer ?
#
loop_
_entity_poly.entity_id
_entity_poly.type
_entity_poly.pdbx_seq_one_letter_code
_entity_poly.pdbx_strand_id
1 'polypeptide(L)'
;MKTANLLLLTIIAEDELESRLVADLKNLGVSGYTICPVRGEGMHGLRASQWEGGNIKIEVIVDGMLADAISEHVSNAYFPSFATILYLLPVQVLREDKFTKPENK
;
A
#
# COMPACT_ATOMS: atom_id res chain seq x y z
N MET A 1 -0.55 6.39 27.84
CA MET A 1 -1.33 5.63 26.86
C MET A 1 -0.40 4.72 26.05
N LYS A 2 -0.84 3.54 25.77
CA LYS A 2 -0.01 2.53 25.15
C LYS A 2 -0.03 2.67 23.64
N THR A 3 1.15 2.65 23.02
CA THR A 3 1.27 2.73 21.56
C THR A 3 2.11 1.57 21.06
N ALA A 4 1.99 1.29 19.77
CA ALA A 4 2.82 0.30 19.09
C ALA A 4 3.54 0.96 17.93
N ASN A 5 4.75 0.50 17.65
CA ASN A 5 5.55 0.99 16.52
C ASN A 5 5.28 0.13 15.32
N LEU A 6 4.70 0.72 14.31
CA LEU A 6 4.34 0.03 13.07
C LEU A 6 4.81 0.88 11.90
N LEU A 7 4.45 0.46 10.71
CA LEU A 7 4.80 1.17 9.49
C LEU A 7 3.53 1.56 8.75
N LEU A 8 3.51 2.80 8.27
CA LEU A 8 2.53 3.22 7.30
C LEU A 8 3.13 2.97 5.93
N LEU A 9 2.50 2.07 5.18
CA LEU A 9 2.92 1.77 3.82
C LEU A 9 1.91 2.44 2.89
N THR A 10 2.42 3.22 1.94
CA THR A 10 1.59 3.96 1.00
C THR A 10 1.93 3.54 -0.42
N ILE A 11 0.91 3.26 -1.21
CA ILE A 11 1.03 2.95 -2.63
C ILE A 11 0.27 4.03 -3.40
N ILE A 12 0.94 4.63 -4.39
CA ILE A 12 0.27 5.55 -5.31
C ILE A 12 0.33 4.94 -6.69
N ALA A 13 -0.82 4.82 -7.34
CA ALA A 13 -0.92 4.09 -8.60
C ALA A 13 -2.06 4.65 -9.44
N GLU A 14 -2.09 4.25 -10.71
CA GLU A 14 -3.23 4.54 -11.58
C GLU A 14 -4.48 3.88 -11.01
N ASP A 15 -5.62 4.54 -11.10
CA ASP A 15 -6.82 4.02 -10.44
C ASP A 15 -7.35 2.75 -11.11
N GLU A 16 -6.96 2.46 -12.34
CA GLU A 16 -7.33 1.18 -12.96
C GLU A 16 -6.77 -0.02 -12.21
N LEU A 17 -5.75 0.19 -11.38
CA LEU A 17 -5.12 -0.89 -10.64
C LEU A 17 -5.77 -1.14 -9.28
N GLU A 18 -6.80 -0.38 -8.91
CA GLU A 18 -7.34 -0.44 -7.56
C GLU A 18 -7.79 -1.85 -7.17
N SER A 19 -8.63 -2.46 -8.00
CA SER A 19 -9.18 -3.78 -7.65
C SER A 19 -8.10 -4.83 -7.53
N ARG A 20 -7.12 -4.77 -8.42
CA ARG A 20 -6.02 -5.72 -8.41
C ARG A 20 -5.14 -5.54 -7.19
N LEU A 21 -4.80 -4.29 -6.85
CA LEU A 21 -3.99 -4.01 -5.68
C LEU A 21 -4.69 -4.42 -4.40
N VAL A 22 -6.00 -4.14 -4.29
CA VAL A 22 -6.76 -4.53 -3.12
C VAL A 22 -6.77 -6.04 -2.95
N ALA A 23 -6.97 -6.78 -4.06
CA ALA A 23 -6.95 -8.23 -3.99
C ALA A 23 -5.57 -8.74 -3.53
N ASP A 24 -4.50 -8.14 -4.05
CA ASP A 24 -3.14 -8.53 -3.66
C ASP A 24 -2.91 -8.30 -2.17
N LEU A 25 -3.32 -7.14 -1.67
CA LEU A 25 -3.13 -6.81 -0.26
C LEU A 25 -3.88 -7.78 0.64
N LYS A 26 -5.11 -8.12 0.28
CA LYS A 26 -5.87 -9.08 1.07
C LYS A 26 -5.22 -10.46 1.04
N ASN A 27 -4.72 -10.87 -0.11
CA ASN A 27 -4.04 -12.17 -0.22
C ASN A 27 -2.77 -12.21 0.60
N LEU A 28 -2.10 -11.07 0.79
CA LEU A 28 -0.89 -11.02 1.60
C LEU A 28 -1.18 -10.93 3.10
N GLY A 29 -2.44 -10.71 3.48
CA GLY A 29 -2.79 -10.71 4.88
C GLY A 29 -3.14 -9.37 5.47
N VAL A 30 -3.31 -8.35 4.63
CA VAL A 30 -3.69 -7.02 5.11
C VAL A 30 -5.15 -7.06 5.59
N SER A 31 -5.40 -6.59 6.81
CA SER A 31 -6.73 -6.63 7.39
C SER A 31 -7.56 -5.40 7.07
N GLY A 32 -6.91 -4.28 6.76
CA GLY A 32 -7.66 -3.07 6.45
C GLY A 32 -6.80 -2.10 5.68
N TYR A 33 -7.46 -1.19 4.95
CA TYR A 33 -6.76 -0.22 4.13
C TYR A 33 -7.64 1.01 3.97
N THR A 34 -7.01 2.11 3.59
CA THR A 34 -7.69 3.35 3.26
C THR A 34 -7.30 3.73 1.84
N ILE A 35 -8.27 4.10 1.03
CA ILE A 35 -8.03 4.51 -0.35
C ILE A 35 -8.64 5.88 -0.57
N CYS A 36 -7.91 6.77 -1.23
CA CYS A 36 -8.47 8.03 -1.67
C CYS A 36 -7.95 8.39 -3.05
N PRO A 37 -8.75 9.09 -3.84
CA PRO A 37 -8.27 9.61 -5.12
C PRO A 37 -7.31 10.76 -4.88
N VAL A 38 -6.27 10.84 -5.72
CA VAL A 38 -5.26 11.89 -5.60
C VAL A 38 -4.90 12.40 -6.98
N ARG A 39 -4.32 13.58 -7.02
CA ARG A 39 -3.77 14.16 -8.24
C ARG A 39 -2.34 14.57 -7.98
N GLY A 40 -1.52 14.51 -9.03
CA GLY A 40 -0.15 14.95 -8.93
C GLY A 40 0.54 14.80 -10.27
N GLU A 41 1.75 15.29 -10.32
CA GLU A 41 2.62 15.13 -11.48
C GLU A 41 3.84 14.35 -11.05
N GLY A 42 4.55 13.78 -12.03
CA GLY A 42 5.72 13.00 -11.74
C GLY A 42 5.49 11.51 -11.80
N MET A 43 4.26 11.07 -11.99
CA MET A 43 3.97 9.66 -12.16
C MET A 43 4.14 9.31 -13.64
N HIS A 44 5.40 9.03 -14.03
CA HIS A 44 5.72 8.71 -15.42
C HIS A 44 6.19 7.27 -15.49
N GLY A 45 5.46 6.45 -16.22
CA GLY A 45 5.81 5.07 -16.43
C GLY A 45 5.53 4.67 -17.84
N LEU A 46 5.64 3.39 -18.13
CA LEU A 46 5.48 2.90 -19.48
C LEU A 46 4.12 3.21 -20.08
N ARG A 47 3.08 3.34 -19.23
CA ARG A 47 1.73 3.55 -19.69
C ARG A 47 1.19 4.94 -19.36
N ALA A 48 2.03 5.80 -18.83
CA ALA A 48 1.55 7.10 -18.35
C ALA A 48 0.92 7.93 -19.46
N SER A 49 1.49 7.90 -20.65
CA SER A 49 0.98 8.72 -21.75
C SER A 49 -0.34 8.21 -22.30
N GLN A 50 -0.71 6.96 -21.99
CA GLN A 50 -1.94 6.36 -22.49
C GLN A 50 -3.04 6.33 -21.46
N TRP A 51 -2.72 6.71 -20.22
CA TRP A 51 -3.69 6.63 -19.13
C TRP A 51 -4.36 7.97 -18.93
N GLU A 52 -5.67 7.99 -19.07
CA GLU A 52 -6.46 9.21 -18.95
C GLU A 52 -7.24 9.28 -17.64
N GLY A 53 -7.18 8.25 -16.82
CA GLY A 53 -7.87 8.25 -15.55
C GLY A 53 -7.08 8.95 -14.47
N GLY A 54 -7.57 8.84 -13.25
CA GLY A 54 -6.92 9.43 -12.10
C GLY A 54 -5.96 8.49 -11.43
N ASN A 55 -5.44 8.94 -10.31
CA ASN A 55 -4.56 8.17 -9.46
C ASN A 55 -5.22 7.91 -8.13
N ILE A 56 -4.77 6.88 -7.43
CA ILE A 56 -5.22 6.57 -6.08
C ILE A 56 -4.04 6.46 -5.15
N LYS A 57 -4.31 6.69 -3.88
CA LYS A 57 -3.38 6.45 -2.80
C LYS A 57 -4.00 5.41 -1.89
N ILE A 58 -3.28 4.31 -1.66
CA ILE A 58 -3.71 3.26 -0.74
C ILE A 58 -2.77 3.30 0.45
N GLU A 59 -3.34 3.37 1.65
CA GLU A 59 -2.56 3.37 2.88
C GLU A 59 -2.93 2.16 3.71
N VAL A 60 -1.91 1.48 4.23
CA VAL A 60 -2.09 0.38 5.17
C VAL A 60 -1.11 0.57 6.32
N ILE A 61 -1.50 0.11 7.50
CA ILE A 61 -0.63 0.12 8.67
C ILE A 61 -0.31 -1.32 8.98
N VAL A 62 0.98 -1.66 8.99
CA VAL A 62 1.43 -3.05 9.03
C VAL A 62 2.70 -3.15 9.86
N ASP A 63 3.05 -4.38 10.26
CA ASP A 63 4.34 -4.62 10.87
C ASP A 63 5.43 -4.74 9.80
N GLY A 64 6.67 -4.89 10.24
CA GLY A 64 7.79 -4.90 9.30
C GLY A 64 7.79 -6.11 8.38
N MET A 65 7.37 -7.25 8.88
CA MET A 65 7.36 -8.46 8.05
C MET A 65 6.36 -8.33 6.91
N LEU A 66 5.16 -7.84 7.22
CA LEU A 66 4.14 -7.66 6.19
C LEU A 66 4.53 -6.55 5.23
N ALA A 67 5.15 -5.49 5.75
CA ALA A 67 5.64 -4.40 4.89
C ALA A 67 6.63 -4.93 3.87
N ASP A 68 7.54 -5.81 4.29
CA ASP A 68 8.51 -6.40 3.36
C ASP A 68 7.81 -7.24 2.30
N ALA A 69 6.83 -8.03 2.69
CA ALA A 69 6.11 -8.89 1.74
C ALA A 69 5.36 -8.05 0.71
N ILE A 70 4.70 -6.99 1.16
CA ILE A 70 3.97 -6.11 0.26
C ILE A 70 4.95 -5.40 -0.69
N SER A 71 6.04 -4.87 -0.15
CA SER A 71 7.01 -4.13 -0.95
C SER A 71 7.61 -5.01 -2.04
N GLU A 72 7.95 -6.24 -1.70
CA GLU A 72 8.50 -7.16 -2.68
C GLU A 72 7.48 -7.49 -3.76
N HIS A 73 6.26 -7.77 -3.36
CA HIS A 73 5.23 -8.10 -4.34
C HIS A 73 4.95 -6.93 -5.29
N VAL A 74 4.79 -5.72 -4.74
CA VAL A 74 4.46 -4.56 -5.56
C VAL A 74 5.60 -4.23 -6.51
N SER A 75 6.85 -4.29 -6.03
CA SER A 75 7.98 -3.98 -6.90
C SER A 75 8.11 -4.99 -8.02
N ASN A 76 7.84 -6.26 -7.75
CA ASN A 76 7.95 -7.29 -8.79
C ASN A 76 6.79 -7.26 -9.77
N ALA A 77 5.57 -7.05 -9.28
CA ALA A 77 4.39 -7.19 -10.12
C ALA A 77 3.99 -5.91 -10.84
N TYR A 78 4.34 -4.74 -10.29
CA TYR A 78 3.81 -3.49 -10.83
C TYR A 78 4.88 -2.53 -11.35
N PHE A 79 6.02 -2.41 -10.67
CA PHE A 79 7.03 -1.44 -11.07
C PHE A 79 7.50 -1.59 -12.52
N PRO A 80 7.65 -2.81 -13.07
CA PRO A 80 8.13 -2.92 -14.44
C PRO A 80 7.18 -2.33 -15.49
N SER A 81 5.89 -2.25 -15.20
CA SER A 81 4.89 -1.88 -16.22
C SER A 81 4.10 -0.64 -15.91
N PHE A 82 4.12 -0.15 -14.68
CA PHE A 82 3.24 0.94 -14.25
C PHE A 82 4.04 1.99 -13.50
N ALA A 83 3.47 3.19 -13.42
CA ALA A 83 4.07 4.29 -12.69
C ALA A 83 3.68 4.25 -11.21
N THR A 84 3.77 3.07 -10.63
CA THR A 84 3.41 2.85 -9.24
C THR A 84 4.57 3.20 -8.34
N ILE A 85 4.31 3.90 -7.26
CA ILE A 85 5.32 4.16 -6.24
C ILE A 85 4.84 3.64 -4.89
N LEU A 86 5.81 3.37 -4.02
CA LEU A 86 5.53 2.84 -2.69
C LEU A 86 6.52 3.47 -1.73
N TYR A 87 6.04 3.91 -0.58
CA TYR A 87 6.95 4.42 0.45
C TYR A 87 6.45 4.02 1.82
N LEU A 88 7.36 4.11 2.78
CA LEU A 88 7.14 3.64 4.14
C LEU A 88 7.52 4.72 5.12
N LEU A 89 6.73 4.85 6.18
CA LEU A 89 7.03 5.74 7.29
C LEU A 89 6.78 5.01 8.60
N PRO A 90 7.67 5.16 9.58
CA PRO A 90 7.36 4.66 10.91
C PRO A 90 6.22 5.46 11.53
N VAL A 91 5.30 4.77 12.18
CA VAL A 91 4.19 5.41 12.87
C VAL A 91 3.97 4.75 14.21
N GLN A 92 3.37 5.48 15.12
CA GLN A 92 2.92 4.94 16.40
C GLN A 92 1.41 4.91 16.38
N VAL A 93 0.82 3.78 16.74
CA VAL A 93 -0.62 3.61 16.73
C VAL A 93 -1.10 3.25 18.12
N LEU A 94 -2.36 3.58 18.41
CA LEU A 94 -2.94 3.38 19.73
C LEU A 94 -3.73 2.08 19.85
N ARG A 95 -4.05 1.45 18.73
CA ARG A 95 -4.86 0.23 18.73
C ARG A 95 -4.11 -0.87 18.01
N GLU A 96 -3.05 -1.34 18.65
CA GLU A 96 -2.15 -2.31 18.08
C GLU A 96 -2.88 -3.56 17.60
N ASP A 97 -3.88 -4.00 18.33
CA ASP A 97 -4.59 -5.23 18.03
C ASP A 97 -5.33 -5.21 16.70
N LYS A 98 -5.52 -4.03 16.10
CA LYS A 98 -6.14 -3.93 14.78
C LYS A 98 -5.16 -4.19 13.65
N PHE A 99 -3.86 -4.06 13.91
CA PHE A 99 -2.85 -4.01 12.86
C PHE A 99 -1.85 -5.14 12.95
N THR A 100 -1.90 -5.93 14.01
CA THR A 100 -1.02 -7.07 14.19
C THR A 100 -1.88 -8.28 14.52
N LYS A 101 -1.38 -9.46 14.16
CA LYS A 101 -2.09 -10.67 14.50
C LYS A 101 -1.90 -10.97 15.98
N PRO A 102 -2.96 -11.37 16.69
CA PRO A 102 -2.80 -11.79 18.07
C PRO A 102 -1.90 -13.01 18.13
N GLU A 103 -1.10 -13.08 19.17
CA GLU A 103 -0.28 -14.26 19.39
C GLU A 103 -1.14 -15.40 19.87
N ASN A 104 -0.72 -16.62 19.55
CA ASN A 104 -1.33 -17.84 20.06
C ASN A 104 -2.77 -18.01 19.65
N LYS A 105 -3.11 -17.54 18.48
CA LYS A 105 -4.47 -17.70 18.02
C LYS A 105 -4.57 -18.64 16.86
#